data_7460e4a9ca3536c31900d9c1dbf2a5f1
#
_entry.id   7460e4a9ca3536c31900d9c1dbf2a5f1
#
_cell.length_a   1.000
_cell.length_b   1.000
_cell.length_c   1.000
_cell.angle_alpha   90.00
_cell.angle_beta   90.00
_cell.angle_gamma   90.00
#
_symmetry.space_group_name_H-M   'P 1'
#
loop_
_entity.id
_entity.type
_entity.pdbx_description
1 polymer ?
#
loop_
_entity_poly.entity_id
_entity_poly.type
_entity_poly.pdbx_seq_one_letter_code
_entity_poly.pdbx_strand_id
1 'polypeptide(L)'
;MEAAELRCTAAVEQPLPGGLAPRRRVMRNATVLLGRNELREPVLRVAGGSGAAAAVLSFVLAGDAVRLFTRFAGEGRAAVRVGPDGAQVLLSDCPPDALRRFLRLLRLKVAAGPRDAPRRPRLLERPPPSFSVISPVQERDVLSGPGRRCAGEERGERPAEVSRAERRPPARLSAEQEAVLGAVRSGKSIFFTGSAGTGKSFLLKRIVGSLPPNITYATASTGVAACHIGGTTLHAFAGIGSGKAPLEQCIQLAERPGVRQHWLACQHLIIDEISMVDGKFFDKLEAVARAVRKRDEPFGGIQLIICGDFLQLPPVCKANEETKFCFQAKSWRKCIHINMELTEVRRQTDKTFVSLLSAIRLGRCTEEVTRQLMQTATHRSERDGILATRLCTHKDDVEVTNERRLQQLPGEVHVFEALDSDPMLVKLIDAQCPVGGRVELKLGAQVMLAKNLDVSQGLVNGARGVVVGFESEQKGLPKVRFLCGVTQLIKMEKWVIKGPSGVHLSRQQLPLKLAWAISIHKSQGMSLDYVEISLSRVFENGQAYVALSRARSLAGLRVLDFDPKAVRADPAVLQFYRQLRHHQLPTQGSLHTYSDADEKENWKCN
;
A
#
# COMPACT_ATOMS: atom_id res chain seq x y z
N MET A 1 -17.63 21.16 -14.47
CA MET A 1 -17.35 21.73 -13.13
C MET A 1 -17.58 20.63 -12.11
N GLU A 2 -16.57 20.35 -11.30
CA GLU A 2 -16.66 19.27 -10.29
C GLU A 2 -17.64 19.65 -9.18
N ALA A 3 -18.48 18.71 -8.78
CA ALA A 3 -19.51 18.93 -7.73
C ALA A 3 -18.91 19.25 -6.33
N ALA A 4 -17.60 19.09 -6.17
CA ALA A 4 -16.87 19.34 -4.93
C ALA A 4 -16.37 20.80 -4.77
N GLU A 5 -16.51 21.62 -5.82
CA GLU A 5 -16.11 23.03 -5.84
C GLU A 5 -17.30 23.93 -6.09
N LEU A 6 -17.39 25.03 -5.34
CA LEU A 6 -18.40 26.06 -5.49
C LEU A 6 -17.75 27.44 -5.43
N ARG A 7 -18.00 28.29 -6.43
CA ARG A 7 -17.56 29.69 -6.45
C ARG A 7 -18.73 30.58 -6.07
N CYS A 8 -18.55 31.41 -5.05
CA CYS A 8 -19.62 32.20 -4.47
C CYS A 8 -19.09 33.35 -3.59
N THR A 9 -19.94 34.13 -3.02
CA THR A 9 -19.64 34.99 -1.87
C THR A 9 -19.82 34.15 -0.59
N ALA A 10 -18.79 34.04 0.24
CA ALA A 10 -18.83 33.30 1.50
C ALA A 10 -18.62 34.26 2.69
N ALA A 11 -19.54 34.25 3.66
CA ALA A 11 -19.35 34.91 4.94
C ALA A 11 -19.17 33.84 6.04
N VAL A 12 -18.06 33.93 6.79
CA VAL A 12 -17.76 33.01 7.88
C VAL A 12 -17.94 33.76 9.20
N GLU A 13 -18.80 33.23 10.05
CA GLU A 13 -19.08 33.74 11.40
C GLU A 13 -18.52 32.73 12.42
N GLN A 14 -17.60 33.19 13.25
CA GLN A 14 -16.99 32.38 14.32
C GLN A 14 -17.38 32.99 15.67
N PRO A 15 -18.05 32.24 16.57
CA PRO A 15 -18.35 32.70 17.91
C PRO A 15 -17.04 32.92 18.70
N LEU A 16 -17.01 33.99 19.47
CA LEU A 16 -15.93 34.29 20.39
C LEU A 16 -16.27 33.80 21.80
N PRO A 17 -15.26 33.37 22.61
CA PRO A 17 -15.48 33.00 24.00
C PRO A 17 -16.02 34.21 24.79
N GLY A 18 -16.89 33.96 25.80
CA GLY A 18 -17.38 35.01 26.70
C GLY A 18 -18.58 35.81 26.20
N GLY A 19 -19.33 35.35 25.17
CA GLY A 19 -20.57 36.03 24.73
C GLY A 19 -20.35 37.30 23.89
N LEU A 20 -19.13 37.56 23.45
CA LEU A 20 -18.80 38.66 22.55
C LEU A 20 -19.40 38.43 21.16
N ALA A 21 -19.65 39.52 20.41
CA ALA A 21 -20.18 39.49 19.07
C ALA A 21 -19.31 38.58 18.16
N PRO A 22 -19.92 37.68 17.34
CA PRO A 22 -19.17 36.74 16.53
C PRO A 22 -18.27 37.47 15.54
N ARG A 23 -17.06 36.97 15.36
CA ARG A 23 -16.14 37.49 14.35
C ARG A 23 -16.66 37.10 12.96
N ARG A 24 -17.05 38.10 12.17
CA ARG A 24 -17.56 37.91 10.81
C ARG A 24 -16.48 38.27 9.78
N ARG A 25 -16.25 37.37 8.82
CA ARG A 25 -15.33 37.59 7.69
C ARG A 25 -16.08 37.31 6.38
N VAL A 26 -16.16 38.30 5.52
CA VAL A 26 -16.82 38.19 4.20
C VAL A 26 -15.74 38.08 3.13
N MET A 27 -15.86 37.05 2.27
CA MET A 27 -14.97 36.78 1.13
C MET A 27 -15.80 36.79 -0.14
N ARG A 28 -15.63 37.83 -0.97
CA ARG A 28 -16.21 37.88 -2.32
C ARG A 28 -15.40 37.04 -3.27
N ASN A 29 -16.04 36.39 -4.26
CA ASN A 29 -15.41 35.45 -5.19
C ASN A 29 -14.62 34.33 -4.47
N ALA A 30 -15.18 33.84 -3.38
CA ALA A 30 -14.59 32.73 -2.63
C ALA A 30 -14.77 31.41 -3.38
N THR A 31 -13.76 30.57 -3.26
CA THR A 31 -13.85 29.16 -3.67
C THR A 31 -14.09 28.31 -2.44
N VAL A 32 -15.24 27.64 -2.42
CA VAL A 32 -15.60 26.70 -1.35
C VAL A 32 -15.38 25.28 -1.86
N LEU A 33 -14.49 24.56 -1.16
CA LEU A 33 -14.06 23.21 -1.55
C LEU A 33 -14.45 22.21 -0.47
N LEU A 34 -14.96 21.08 -0.90
CA LEU A 34 -15.16 19.91 -0.05
C LEU A 34 -14.00 18.95 -0.26
N GLY A 35 -13.26 18.68 0.81
CA GLY A 35 -12.05 17.86 0.78
C GLY A 35 -11.96 16.90 1.97
N ARG A 36 -10.80 16.32 2.13
CA ARG A 36 -10.43 15.53 3.31
C ARG A 36 -9.10 16.03 3.84
N ASN A 37 -8.97 16.05 5.17
CA ASN A 37 -7.69 16.29 5.82
C ASN A 37 -6.82 15.01 5.80
N GLU A 38 -5.65 15.07 6.37
CA GLU A 38 -4.72 13.94 6.49
C GLU A 38 -5.30 12.76 7.28
N LEU A 39 -6.23 13.02 8.18
CA LEU A 39 -6.97 12.00 8.94
C LEU A 39 -8.15 11.41 8.13
N ARG A 40 -8.29 11.80 6.85
CA ARG A 40 -9.42 11.44 5.97
C ARG A 40 -10.78 11.91 6.45
N GLU A 41 -10.83 12.81 7.40
CA GLU A 41 -12.07 13.44 7.83
C GLU A 41 -12.57 14.43 6.76
N PRO A 42 -13.86 14.51 6.50
CA PRO A 42 -14.39 15.50 5.56
C PRO A 42 -14.15 16.91 6.08
N VAL A 43 -13.64 17.79 5.24
CA VAL A 43 -13.31 19.19 5.55
C VAL A 43 -13.94 20.12 4.54
N LEU A 44 -14.59 21.16 5.02
CA LEU A 44 -15.05 22.29 4.22
C LEU A 44 -13.97 23.38 4.25
N ARG A 45 -13.41 23.71 3.09
CA ARG A 45 -12.39 24.74 2.94
C ARG A 45 -12.95 25.94 2.19
N VAL A 46 -12.79 27.12 2.75
CA VAL A 46 -13.22 28.39 2.13
C VAL A 46 -11.97 29.23 1.87
N ALA A 47 -11.70 29.50 0.60
CA ALA A 47 -10.56 30.30 0.17
C ALA A 47 -11.06 31.55 -0.56
N GLY A 48 -10.57 32.73 -0.18
CA GLY A 48 -10.95 33.98 -0.81
C GLY A 48 -9.78 34.94 -0.95
N GLY A 49 -9.77 35.74 -2.02
CA GLY A 49 -8.75 36.75 -2.34
C GLY A 49 -7.76 36.29 -3.41
N SER A 50 -7.32 37.22 -4.24
CA SER A 50 -6.25 37.05 -5.23
C SER A 50 -4.99 37.80 -4.72
N GLY A 51 -3.85 37.07 -4.58
CA GLY A 51 -2.56 37.65 -4.17
C GLY A 51 -2.05 37.12 -2.83
N ALA A 52 -0.94 37.67 -2.33
CA ALA A 52 -0.21 37.23 -1.13
C ALA A 52 -1.02 37.26 0.21
N ALA A 53 -2.25 37.77 0.19
CA ALA A 53 -3.18 37.87 1.33
C ALA A 53 -4.38 36.91 1.22
N ALA A 54 -4.30 35.83 0.45
CA ALA A 54 -5.38 34.86 0.30
C ALA A 54 -5.72 34.20 1.65
N ALA A 55 -6.91 34.51 2.17
CA ALA A 55 -7.39 33.91 3.41
C ALA A 55 -7.97 32.53 3.15
N VAL A 56 -7.46 31.52 3.84
CA VAL A 56 -7.98 30.15 3.77
C VAL A 56 -8.48 29.74 5.14
N LEU A 57 -9.76 29.37 5.22
CA LEU A 57 -10.39 28.82 6.43
C LEU A 57 -10.79 27.36 6.17
N SER A 58 -10.54 26.47 7.12
CA SER A 58 -10.86 25.04 7.01
C SER A 58 -11.66 24.57 8.22
N PHE A 59 -12.75 23.84 7.99
CA PHE A 59 -13.67 23.35 9.00
C PHE A 59 -13.82 21.84 8.87
N VAL A 60 -13.50 21.09 9.93
CA VAL A 60 -13.72 19.64 9.97
C VAL A 60 -15.22 19.36 10.14
N LEU A 61 -15.76 18.51 9.29
CA LEU A 61 -17.17 18.15 9.24
C LEU A 61 -17.41 16.86 10.04
N ALA A 62 -17.55 16.97 11.36
CA ALA A 62 -17.94 15.85 12.20
C ALA A 62 -19.47 15.58 12.07
N GLY A 63 -19.88 14.33 11.81
CA GLY A 63 -21.23 13.95 11.36
C GLY A 63 -22.39 14.62 12.11
N ASP A 64 -22.45 14.53 13.43
CA ASP A 64 -23.55 15.06 14.25
C ASP A 64 -23.47 16.57 14.53
N ALA A 65 -22.33 17.19 14.22
CA ALA A 65 -22.10 18.61 14.47
C ALA A 65 -22.30 19.50 13.22
N VAL A 66 -22.75 18.93 12.10
CA VAL A 66 -23.00 19.67 10.85
C VAL A 66 -24.49 19.85 10.62
N ARG A 67 -24.95 21.10 10.54
CA ARG A 67 -26.32 21.44 10.18
C ARG A 67 -26.36 22.25 8.89
N LEU A 68 -27.19 21.81 7.94
CA LEU A 68 -27.35 22.44 6.63
C LEU A 68 -28.69 23.18 6.57
N PHE A 69 -28.64 24.46 6.27
CA PHE A 69 -29.82 25.31 6.05
C PHE A 69 -29.97 25.59 4.55
N THR A 70 -30.85 24.82 3.89
CA THR A 70 -30.99 24.78 2.43
C THR A 70 -32.26 25.40 1.88
N ARG A 71 -33.05 26.08 2.72
CA ARG A 71 -34.37 26.67 2.34
C ARG A 71 -34.29 27.58 1.11
N PHE A 72 -33.20 28.35 1.01
CA PHE A 72 -32.99 29.33 -0.07
C PHE A 72 -31.97 28.86 -1.13
N ALA A 73 -31.71 27.56 -1.21
CA ALA A 73 -30.74 27.02 -2.19
C ALA A 73 -31.20 27.23 -3.65
N GLY A 74 -32.53 27.33 -3.88
CA GLY A 74 -33.09 27.71 -5.17
C GLY A 74 -32.82 29.16 -5.57
N GLU A 75 -32.49 30.03 -4.61
CA GLU A 75 -32.14 31.44 -4.81
C GLU A 75 -30.60 31.66 -4.75
N GLY A 76 -29.80 30.58 -4.78
CA GLY A 76 -28.35 30.67 -4.72
C GLY A 76 -27.80 31.00 -3.32
N ARG A 77 -28.58 30.75 -2.25
CA ARG A 77 -28.20 31.04 -0.85
C ARG A 77 -28.33 29.80 0.04
N ALA A 78 -27.35 29.56 0.91
CA ALA A 78 -27.41 28.50 1.91
C ALA A 78 -26.51 28.83 3.11
N ALA A 79 -26.71 28.12 4.22
CA ALA A 79 -25.79 28.18 5.37
C ALA A 79 -25.39 26.79 5.83
N VAL A 80 -24.14 26.67 6.26
CA VAL A 80 -23.53 25.45 6.84
C VAL A 80 -23.03 25.78 8.23
N ARG A 81 -23.63 25.21 9.26
CA ARG A 81 -23.14 25.32 10.65
C ARG A 81 -22.23 24.13 10.96
N VAL A 82 -21.05 24.40 11.51
CA VAL A 82 -20.01 23.39 11.68
C VAL A 82 -19.46 23.42 13.12
N GLY A 83 -19.37 22.24 13.69
CA GLY A 83 -18.74 22.02 15.00
C GLY A 83 -19.58 22.41 16.21
N PRO A 84 -19.17 21.99 17.42
CA PRO A 84 -19.87 22.29 18.67
C PRO A 84 -19.83 23.77 19.01
N ASP A 85 -18.83 24.51 18.55
CA ASP A 85 -18.70 25.95 18.77
C ASP A 85 -19.59 26.78 17.83
N GLY A 86 -20.31 26.12 16.93
CA GLY A 86 -21.32 26.78 16.11
C GLY A 86 -20.82 27.73 15.03
N ALA A 87 -19.58 27.55 14.54
CA ALA A 87 -19.10 28.32 13.38
C ALA A 87 -20.07 28.18 12.20
N GLN A 88 -20.43 29.30 11.56
CA GLN A 88 -21.40 29.33 10.49
C GLN A 88 -20.77 29.87 9.20
N VAL A 89 -20.94 29.12 8.11
CA VAL A 89 -20.52 29.51 6.76
C VAL A 89 -21.78 29.85 5.97
N LEU A 90 -21.96 31.11 5.65
CA LEU A 90 -23.07 31.63 4.84
C LEU A 90 -22.59 31.71 3.39
N LEU A 91 -23.34 31.11 2.48
CA LEU A 91 -23.06 31.07 1.04
C LEU A 91 -24.11 31.92 0.34
N SER A 92 -23.67 32.85 -0.51
CA SER A 92 -24.54 33.70 -1.33
C SER A 92 -23.96 33.89 -2.72
N ASP A 93 -24.76 34.40 -3.64
CA ASP A 93 -24.39 34.63 -5.04
C ASP A 93 -23.88 33.33 -5.74
N CYS A 94 -24.43 32.19 -5.32
CA CYS A 94 -24.12 30.90 -5.92
C CYS A 94 -25.03 30.62 -7.11
N PRO A 95 -24.51 29.98 -8.20
CA PRO A 95 -25.41 29.40 -9.21
C PRO A 95 -26.30 28.33 -8.54
N PRO A 96 -27.65 28.43 -8.60
CA PRO A 96 -28.56 27.58 -7.83
C PRO A 96 -28.35 26.08 -8.04
N ASP A 97 -28.10 25.64 -9.27
CA ASP A 97 -27.89 24.22 -9.57
C ASP A 97 -26.53 23.70 -9.07
N ALA A 98 -25.49 24.53 -9.14
CA ALA A 98 -24.19 24.19 -8.58
C ALA A 98 -24.27 24.08 -7.05
N LEU A 99 -24.97 25.02 -6.40
CA LEU A 99 -25.21 25.01 -4.96
C LEU A 99 -26.01 23.76 -4.52
N ARG A 100 -27.08 23.41 -5.23
CA ARG A 100 -27.88 22.21 -4.94
C ARG A 100 -27.04 20.93 -5.04
N ARG A 101 -26.21 20.80 -6.10
CA ARG A 101 -25.26 19.67 -6.27
C ARG A 101 -24.24 19.62 -5.15
N PHE A 102 -23.62 20.73 -4.82
CA PHE A 102 -22.64 20.86 -3.74
C PHE A 102 -23.23 20.46 -2.38
N LEU A 103 -24.41 20.97 -2.03
CA LEU A 103 -25.09 20.66 -0.76
C LEU A 103 -25.51 19.17 -0.66
N ARG A 104 -25.91 18.55 -1.79
CA ARG A 104 -26.17 17.10 -1.83
C ARG A 104 -24.90 16.30 -1.57
N LEU A 105 -23.80 16.65 -2.23
CA LEU A 105 -22.51 16.01 -2.04
C LEU A 105 -22.05 16.15 -0.59
N LEU A 106 -22.16 17.34 -0.02
CA LEU A 106 -21.84 17.63 1.37
C LEU A 106 -22.64 16.72 2.33
N ARG A 107 -23.97 16.62 2.13
CA ARG A 107 -24.84 15.76 2.93
C ARG A 107 -24.45 14.29 2.84
N LEU A 108 -24.18 13.78 1.64
CA LEU A 108 -23.76 12.39 1.42
C LEU A 108 -22.42 12.08 2.11
N LYS A 109 -21.46 13.00 2.05
CA LYS A 109 -20.13 12.78 2.62
C LYS A 109 -20.10 12.94 4.14
N VAL A 110 -20.94 13.78 4.72
CA VAL A 110 -21.13 13.91 6.17
C VAL A 110 -21.88 12.70 6.73
N ALA A 111 -22.92 12.21 6.05
CA ALA A 111 -23.68 11.02 6.47
C ALA A 111 -22.88 9.70 6.34
N ALA A 112 -21.87 9.65 5.46
CA ALA A 112 -20.97 8.50 5.29
C ALA A 112 -19.78 8.48 6.25
N GLY A 113 -19.71 9.39 7.22
CA GLY A 113 -18.71 9.43 8.27
C GLY A 113 -18.78 8.18 9.18
N PRO A 114 -17.69 7.80 9.84
CA PRO A 114 -17.67 6.64 10.73
C PRO A 114 -18.64 6.85 11.89
N ARG A 115 -19.65 5.99 12.00
CA ARG A 115 -20.66 6.03 13.06
C ARG A 115 -20.14 5.62 14.45
N ASP A 116 -18.89 5.12 14.57
CA ASP A 116 -18.32 4.59 15.81
C ASP A 116 -16.84 4.92 15.98
N ALA A 117 -16.48 6.21 16.08
CA ALA A 117 -15.17 6.60 16.58
C ALA A 117 -15.32 7.31 17.93
N PRO A 118 -14.58 6.89 19.00
CA PRO A 118 -14.64 7.56 20.29
C PRO A 118 -14.16 9.01 20.15
N ARG A 119 -14.89 9.93 20.79
CA ARG A 119 -14.56 11.37 20.85
C ARG A 119 -13.14 11.54 21.39
N ARG A 120 -12.22 12.00 20.57
CA ARG A 120 -10.87 12.41 21.00
C ARG A 120 -10.86 13.86 21.44
N PRO A 121 -10.06 14.22 22.48
CA PRO A 121 -9.92 15.61 22.90
C PRO A 121 -9.22 16.44 21.83
N ARG A 122 -9.65 17.70 21.70
CA ARG A 122 -9.13 18.70 20.77
C ARG A 122 -7.65 18.92 20.99
N LEU A 123 -6.85 18.78 19.93
CA LEU A 123 -5.53 19.40 19.83
C LEU A 123 -5.65 20.69 19.02
N LEU A 124 -5.07 21.73 19.60
CA LEU A 124 -5.15 23.14 19.25
C LEU A 124 -4.66 23.46 17.83
N GLU A 125 -5.39 24.31 17.18
CA GLU A 125 -5.09 25.36 16.21
C GLU A 125 -3.73 25.35 15.49
N ARG A 126 -3.63 24.54 14.40
CA ARG A 126 -2.87 24.88 13.20
C ARG A 126 -3.62 24.32 11.98
N PRO A 127 -3.72 25.08 10.87
CA PRO A 127 -4.34 24.53 9.65
C PRO A 127 -3.52 23.32 9.20
N PRO A 128 -4.17 22.21 8.81
CA PRO A 128 -3.45 21.02 8.34
C PRO A 128 -2.64 21.37 7.08
N PRO A 129 -1.37 20.92 6.99
CA PRO A 129 -0.48 21.26 5.87
C PRO A 129 -0.88 20.63 4.53
N SER A 130 -1.80 19.68 4.51
CA SER A 130 -2.29 19.07 3.27
C SER A 130 -3.82 18.96 3.25
N PHE A 131 -4.39 19.30 2.11
CA PHE A 131 -5.81 19.22 1.81
C PHE A 131 -5.98 18.51 0.47
N SER A 132 -6.75 17.42 0.43
CA SER A 132 -7.10 16.72 -0.80
C SER A 132 -8.59 16.94 -1.12
N VAL A 133 -8.89 17.36 -2.35
CA VAL A 133 -10.27 17.46 -2.81
C VAL A 133 -10.90 16.07 -2.80
N ILE A 134 -12.15 15.98 -2.33
CA ILE A 134 -12.91 14.72 -2.33
C ILE A 134 -13.06 14.21 -3.76
N SER A 135 -12.76 12.92 -3.97
CA SER A 135 -12.98 12.27 -5.26
C SER A 135 -14.42 12.49 -5.74
N PRO A 136 -14.63 12.86 -7.01
CA PRO A 136 -15.96 13.13 -7.55
C PRO A 136 -16.84 11.90 -7.39
N VAL A 137 -18.05 12.11 -6.88
CA VAL A 137 -19.17 11.15 -6.94
C VAL A 137 -19.71 11.23 -8.35
N GLN A 138 -20.04 10.12 -8.97
CA GLN A 138 -20.63 10.14 -10.32
C GLN A 138 -21.95 10.92 -10.28
N GLU A 139 -22.26 11.65 -11.35
CA GLU A 139 -23.42 12.54 -11.40
C GLU A 139 -24.75 11.81 -11.09
N ARG A 140 -24.85 10.54 -11.49
CA ARG A 140 -25.96 9.62 -11.15
C ARG A 140 -26.14 9.38 -9.65
N ASP A 141 -25.08 9.40 -8.84
CA ASP A 141 -25.15 9.18 -7.39
C ASP A 141 -25.65 10.44 -6.65
N VAL A 142 -25.56 11.60 -7.31
CA VAL A 142 -26.04 12.89 -6.80
C VAL A 142 -27.49 13.13 -7.20
N LEU A 143 -27.95 12.52 -8.32
CA LEU A 143 -29.30 12.71 -8.86
C LEU A 143 -30.33 11.73 -8.30
N SER A 144 -29.94 10.54 -7.83
CA SER A 144 -30.82 9.58 -7.18
C SER A 144 -31.09 9.95 -5.72
N GLY A 145 -32.15 10.74 -5.47
CA GLY A 145 -32.69 10.92 -4.12
C GLY A 145 -33.50 9.69 -3.68
N PRO A 146 -33.77 9.48 -2.38
CA PRO A 146 -34.60 8.38 -1.90
C PRO A 146 -36.05 8.59 -2.42
N GLY A 147 -36.38 7.88 -3.50
CA GLY A 147 -37.68 7.91 -4.13
C GLY A 147 -38.72 7.18 -3.28
N ARG A 148 -39.87 7.85 -3.03
CA ARG A 148 -41.12 7.27 -2.55
C ARG A 148 -41.56 6.17 -3.53
N ARG A 149 -41.92 5.02 -2.99
CA ARG A 149 -42.65 3.96 -3.71
C ARG A 149 -44.01 4.49 -4.11
N CYS A 150 -44.31 4.53 -5.41
CA CYS A 150 -45.67 4.49 -5.93
C CYS A 150 -45.89 3.15 -6.59
N ALA A 151 -46.95 2.48 -6.20
CA ALA A 151 -47.44 1.25 -6.81
C ALA A 151 -48.14 1.58 -8.16
N GLY A 152 -47.97 0.68 -9.14
CA GLY A 152 -48.66 0.75 -10.42
C GLY A 152 -48.03 -0.25 -11.40
N GLU A 153 -48.81 -1.23 -11.74
CA GLU A 153 -48.53 -2.41 -12.60
C GLU A 153 -48.09 -2.01 -14.02
N GLU A 154 -47.14 -2.79 -14.61
CA GLU A 154 -47.43 -3.53 -15.85
C GLU A 154 -46.30 -4.48 -16.21
N ARG A 155 -46.69 -5.65 -16.71
CA ARG A 155 -45.86 -6.79 -17.11
C ARG A 155 -45.11 -6.48 -18.41
N GLY A 156 -43.81 -6.74 -18.42
CA GLY A 156 -42.97 -6.78 -19.60
C GLY A 156 -41.70 -7.60 -19.34
N GLU A 157 -41.43 -8.53 -20.18
CA GLU A 157 -40.46 -9.62 -20.23
C GLU A 157 -39.06 -9.31 -19.60
N ARG A 158 -38.55 -10.29 -18.83
CA ARG A 158 -37.24 -10.28 -18.17
C ARG A 158 -36.12 -10.63 -19.15
N PRO A 159 -35.06 -9.81 -19.23
CA PRO A 159 -33.74 -10.30 -19.62
C PRO A 159 -33.02 -10.89 -18.39
N ALA A 160 -32.22 -11.93 -18.63
CA ALA A 160 -31.54 -12.76 -17.67
C ALA A 160 -30.80 -12.01 -16.54
N GLU A 161 -30.93 -12.56 -15.34
CA GLU A 161 -30.25 -12.14 -14.13
C GLU A 161 -28.71 -12.17 -14.30
N VAL A 162 -28.11 -10.99 -14.38
CA VAL A 162 -26.67 -10.83 -14.06
C VAL A 162 -26.57 -10.81 -12.53
N SER A 163 -26.00 -11.85 -11.97
CA SER A 163 -25.78 -12.08 -10.55
C SER A 163 -25.22 -10.80 -9.87
N ARG A 164 -25.97 -10.27 -8.92
CA ARG A 164 -25.50 -9.27 -7.97
C ARG A 164 -24.27 -9.83 -7.24
N ALA A 165 -23.08 -9.37 -7.61
CA ALA A 165 -21.88 -9.62 -6.82
C ALA A 165 -22.13 -9.03 -5.42
N GLU A 166 -22.29 -9.90 -4.45
CA GLU A 166 -22.39 -9.56 -3.03
C GLU A 166 -21.21 -8.67 -2.64
N ARG A 167 -21.50 -7.48 -2.15
CA ARG A 167 -20.50 -6.61 -1.53
C ARG A 167 -19.94 -7.34 -0.31
N ARG A 168 -18.77 -7.95 -0.45
CA ARG A 168 -18.07 -8.55 0.69
C ARG A 168 -17.88 -7.48 1.75
N PRO A 169 -18.27 -7.75 3.02
CA PRO A 169 -18.03 -6.83 4.12
C PRO A 169 -16.51 -6.53 4.22
N PRO A 170 -16.12 -5.36 4.74
CA PRO A 170 -14.70 -5.03 4.90
C PRO A 170 -14.02 -6.14 5.69
N ALA A 171 -12.91 -6.66 5.15
CA ALA A 171 -12.21 -7.80 5.72
C ALA A 171 -11.85 -7.51 7.19
N ARG A 172 -12.42 -8.31 8.11
CA ARG A 172 -12.13 -8.23 9.55
C ARG A 172 -10.70 -8.70 9.80
N LEU A 173 -10.04 -8.09 10.77
CA LEU A 173 -8.76 -8.57 11.29
C LEU A 173 -8.99 -9.92 11.98
N SER A 174 -7.98 -10.81 11.94
CA SER A 174 -7.98 -12.00 12.80
C SER A 174 -7.62 -11.62 14.24
N ALA A 175 -7.86 -12.53 15.18
CA ALA A 175 -7.44 -12.34 16.57
C ALA A 175 -5.93 -12.04 16.70
N GLU A 176 -5.09 -12.79 15.94
CA GLU A 176 -3.64 -12.54 15.87
C GLU A 176 -3.32 -11.14 15.35
N GLN A 177 -4.01 -10.69 14.29
CA GLN A 177 -3.81 -9.37 13.70
C GLN A 177 -4.29 -8.25 14.64
N GLU A 178 -5.37 -8.47 15.38
CA GLU A 178 -5.85 -7.52 16.40
C GLU A 178 -4.88 -7.43 17.59
N ALA A 179 -4.30 -8.55 18.02
CA ALA A 179 -3.28 -8.58 19.06
C ALA A 179 -2.04 -7.76 18.65
N VAL A 180 -1.56 -7.90 17.41
CA VAL A 180 -0.47 -7.07 16.86
C VAL A 180 -0.84 -5.58 16.89
N LEU A 181 -2.05 -5.23 16.43
CA LEU A 181 -2.51 -3.83 16.45
C LEU A 181 -2.62 -3.28 17.87
N GLY A 182 -3.06 -4.10 18.82
CA GLY A 182 -3.10 -3.78 20.26
C GLY A 182 -1.71 -3.51 20.83
N ALA A 183 -0.73 -4.36 20.50
CA ALA A 183 0.66 -4.19 20.90
C ALA A 183 1.28 -2.90 20.32
N VAL A 184 0.99 -2.56 19.06
CA VAL A 184 1.41 -1.27 18.46
C VAL A 184 0.84 -0.09 19.25
N ARG A 185 -0.46 -0.12 19.56
CA ARG A 185 -1.15 0.96 20.29
C ARG A 185 -0.65 1.12 21.73
N SER A 186 -0.11 0.08 22.34
CA SER A 186 0.51 0.18 23.68
C SER A 186 1.87 0.88 23.70
N GLY A 187 2.36 1.35 22.53
CA GLY A 187 3.63 2.08 22.41
C GLY A 187 4.88 1.19 22.42
N LYS A 188 4.72 -0.15 22.45
CA LYS A 188 5.86 -1.07 22.46
C LYS A 188 6.44 -1.26 21.05
N SER A 189 7.75 -1.36 20.96
CA SER A 189 8.42 -1.74 19.71
C SER A 189 8.24 -3.22 19.44
N ILE A 190 7.78 -3.57 18.25
CA ILE A 190 7.38 -4.92 17.90
C ILE A 190 8.01 -5.40 16.59
N PHE A 191 8.27 -6.70 16.54
CA PHE A 191 8.49 -7.43 15.30
C PHE A 191 7.35 -8.43 15.11
N PHE A 192 6.65 -8.34 13.98
CA PHE A 192 5.67 -9.36 13.62
C PHE A 192 6.02 -10.02 12.29
N THR A 193 5.90 -11.33 12.28
CA THR A 193 6.29 -12.19 11.17
C THR A 193 5.14 -13.12 10.77
N GLY A 194 5.41 -14.03 9.86
CA GLY A 194 4.48 -15.06 9.39
C GLY A 194 4.80 -15.48 7.98
N SER A 195 4.30 -16.62 7.55
CA SER A 195 4.51 -17.14 6.21
C SER A 195 3.94 -16.23 5.13
N ALA A 196 4.28 -16.48 3.87
CA ALA A 196 3.69 -15.77 2.75
C ALA A 196 2.15 -16.00 2.73
N GLY A 197 1.38 -14.93 2.57
CA GLY A 197 -0.07 -15.02 2.52
C GLY A 197 -0.81 -14.87 3.84
N THR A 198 -0.14 -14.68 4.98
CA THR A 198 -0.77 -14.44 6.29
C THR A 198 -1.34 -13.03 6.49
N GLY A 199 -1.23 -12.16 5.47
CA GLY A 199 -1.82 -10.83 5.53
C GLY A 199 -0.96 -9.76 6.20
N LYS A 200 0.35 -9.96 6.33
CA LYS A 200 1.30 -8.98 6.91
C LYS A 200 1.13 -7.57 6.34
N SER A 201 1.22 -7.40 5.03
CA SER A 201 1.11 -6.09 4.37
C SER A 201 -0.30 -5.48 4.48
N PHE A 202 -1.35 -6.31 4.59
CA PHE A 202 -2.71 -5.85 4.88
C PHE A 202 -2.80 -5.26 6.29
N LEU A 203 -2.27 -5.98 7.29
CA LEU A 203 -2.20 -5.51 8.67
C LEU A 203 -1.36 -4.22 8.77
N LEU A 204 -0.23 -4.18 8.08
CA LEU A 204 0.66 -3.01 8.09
C LEU A 204 -0.06 -1.75 7.57
N LYS A 205 -0.86 -1.86 6.51
CA LYS A 205 -1.70 -0.75 6.03
C LYS A 205 -2.72 -0.29 7.07
N ARG A 206 -3.28 -1.22 7.85
CA ARG A 206 -4.20 -0.89 8.96
C ARG A 206 -3.46 -0.17 10.08
N ILE A 207 -2.24 -0.60 10.41
CA ILE A 207 -1.37 0.04 11.40
C ILE A 207 -1.03 1.47 10.95
N VAL A 208 -0.54 1.66 9.72
CA VAL A 208 -0.25 2.99 9.13
C VAL A 208 -1.47 3.91 9.24
N GLY A 209 -2.66 3.40 8.90
CA GLY A 209 -3.91 4.18 8.98
C GLY A 209 -4.42 4.45 10.40
N SER A 210 -3.88 3.76 11.42
CA SER A 210 -4.30 3.93 12.82
C SER A 210 -3.38 4.83 13.65
N LEU A 211 -2.19 5.15 13.14
CA LEU A 211 -1.19 5.98 13.80
C LEU A 211 -1.23 7.43 13.28
N PRO A 212 -0.81 8.43 14.09
CA PRO A 212 -0.77 9.82 13.67
C PRO A 212 0.19 10.03 12.48
N PRO A 213 -0.26 10.57 11.34
CA PRO A 213 0.53 10.61 10.10
C PRO A 213 1.73 11.56 10.15
N ASN A 214 1.68 12.62 10.95
CA ASN A 214 2.73 13.63 11.07
C ASN A 214 3.99 13.16 11.81
N ILE A 215 3.90 12.07 12.58
CA ILE A 215 4.99 11.52 13.40
C ILE A 215 5.24 10.02 13.07
N THR A 216 4.53 9.48 12.08
CA THR A 216 4.66 8.08 11.63
C THR A 216 5.31 8.04 10.25
N TYR A 217 6.42 7.33 10.15
CA TYR A 217 7.14 7.12 8.90
C TYR A 217 7.05 5.67 8.48
N ALA A 218 6.31 5.42 7.40
CA ALA A 218 6.22 4.11 6.78
C ALA A 218 7.40 3.90 5.85
N THR A 219 8.20 2.86 6.08
CA THR A 219 9.36 2.53 5.26
C THR A 219 9.38 1.06 4.88
N ALA A 220 10.14 0.73 3.83
CA ALA A 220 10.41 -0.65 3.44
C ALA A 220 11.83 -0.80 2.89
N SER A 221 12.31 -2.03 2.81
CA SER A 221 13.63 -2.35 2.24
C SER A 221 13.73 -2.01 0.75
N THR A 222 12.63 -2.12 0.00
CA THR A 222 12.58 -1.86 -1.45
C THR A 222 11.58 -0.77 -1.81
N GLY A 223 11.80 -0.09 -2.95
CA GLY A 223 10.88 0.94 -3.45
C GLY A 223 9.47 0.39 -3.73
N VAL A 224 9.36 -0.82 -4.26
CA VAL A 224 8.08 -1.47 -4.54
C VAL A 224 7.29 -1.73 -3.26
N ALA A 225 7.93 -2.30 -2.23
CA ALA A 225 7.30 -2.54 -0.93
C ALA A 225 6.90 -1.21 -0.26
N ALA A 226 7.76 -0.19 -0.32
CA ALA A 226 7.48 1.14 0.19
C ALA A 226 6.23 1.77 -0.45
N CYS A 227 6.11 1.70 -1.78
CA CYS A 227 4.94 2.18 -2.50
C CYS A 227 3.66 1.45 -2.08
N HIS A 228 3.73 0.15 -1.80
CA HIS A 228 2.58 -0.65 -1.36
C HIS A 228 1.97 -0.15 -0.04
N ILE A 229 2.80 0.35 0.86
CA ILE A 229 2.36 0.86 2.18
C ILE A 229 2.20 2.39 2.20
N GLY A 230 2.40 3.06 1.05
CA GLY A 230 2.31 4.51 0.94
C GLY A 230 3.46 5.26 1.63
N GLY A 231 4.63 4.62 1.69
CA GLY A 231 5.81 5.12 2.35
C GLY A 231 7.00 5.41 1.42
N THR A 232 8.20 5.38 1.99
CA THR A 232 9.48 5.56 1.29
C THR A 232 10.43 4.42 1.62
N THR A 233 11.56 4.30 0.91
CA THR A 233 12.57 3.30 1.30
C THR A 233 13.23 3.67 2.62
N LEU A 234 13.64 2.66 3.40
CA LEU A 234 14.36 2.87 4.66
C LEU A 234 15.65 3.69 4.45
N HIS A 235 16.34 3.46 3.34
CA HIS A 235 17.54 4.22 2.97
C HIS A 235 17.24 5.70 2.69
N ALA A 236 16.12 6.00 2.02
CA ALA A 236 15.72 7.38 1.75
C ALA A 236 15.26 8.11 3.02
N PHE A 237 14.54 7.42 3.93
CA PHE A 237 14.21 7.97 5.24
C PHE A 237 15.45 8.30 6.05
N ALA A 238 16.38 7.33 6.13
CA ALA A 238 17.59 7.44 6.95
C ALA A 238 18.56 8.53 6.44
N GLY A 239 18.62 8.74 5.13
CA GLY A 239 19.48 9.75 4.50
C GLY A 239 20.98 9.51 4.61
N ILE A 240 21.41 8.31 5.00
CA ILE A 240 22.81 7.93 5.24
C ILE A 240 23.43 7.15 4.08
N GLY A 241 22.80 7.21 2.90
CA GLY A 241 23.22 6.47 1.72
C GLY A 241 23.11 4.95 1.91
N SER A 242 24.10 4.21 1.40
CA SER A 242 24.15 2.74 1.56
C SER A 242 24.52 2.26 2.98
N GLY A 243 24.84 3.17 3.90
CA GLY A 243 25.30 2.83 5.24
C GLY A 243 26.70 2.20 5.30
N LYS A 244 27.44 2.15 4.18
CA LYS A 244 28.81 1.58 4.15
C LYS A 244 29.87 2.52 4.73
N ALA A 245 29.61 3.82 4.77
CA ALA A 245 30.49 4.83 5.34
C ALA A 245 30.71 4.61 6.87
N PRO A 246 31.80 5.11 7.46
CA PRO A 246 31.98 5.15 8.91
C PRO A 246 30.80 5.78 9.64
N LEU A 247 30.60 5.43 10.92
CA LEU A 247 29.43 5.87 11.69
C LEU A 247 29.36 7.39 11.79
N GLU A 248 30.49 8.06 12.04
CA GLU A 248 30.60 9.51 12.17
C GLU A 248 30.12 10.22 10.89
N GLN A 249 30.50 9.70 9.72
CA GLN A 249 30.05 10.23 8.44
C GLN A 249 28.57 9.96 8.22
N CYS A 250 28.02 8.82 8.63
CA CYS A 250 26.58 8.54 8.59
C CYS A 250 25.81 9.53 9.48
N ILE A 251 26.31 9.87 10.67
CA ILE A 251 25.71 10.86 11.57
C ILE A 251 25.71 12.24 10.88
N GLN A 252 26.84 12.68 10.31
CA GLN A 252 26.92 13.95 9.58
C GLN A 252 25.94 14.03 8.42
N LEU A 253 25.75 12.93 7.67
CA LEU A 253 24.77 12.87 6.60
C LEU A 253 23.33 12.99 7.14
N ALA A 254 23.03 12.36 8.27
CA ALA A 254 21.73 12.40 8.92
C ALA A 254 21.43 13.76 9.59
N GLU A 255 22.45 14.53 9.96
CA GLU A 255 22.30 15.88 10.53
C GLU A 255 22.02 16.97 9.48
N ARG A 256 22.05 16.65 8.17
CA ARG A 256 21.61 17.59 7.13
C ARG A 256 20.17 18.05 7.40
N PRO A 257 19.84 19.34 7.23
CA PRO A 257 18.59 19.93 7.73
C PRO A 257 17.33 19.14 7.40
N GLY A 258 17.14 18.72 6.16
CA GLY A 258 15.95 17.98 5.74
C GLY A 258 15.89 16.55 6.31
N VAL A 259 17.02 15.85 6.39
CA VAL A 259 17.09 14.48 6.95
C VAL A 259 16.92 14.51 8.46
N ARG A 260 17.62 15.44 9.14
CA ARG A 260 17.54 15.63 10.58
C ARG A 260 16.11 15.87 11.05
N GLN A 261 15.33 16.65 10.28
CA GLN A 261 13.92 16.90 10.61
C GLN A 261 13.10 15.60 10.62
N HIS A 262 13.33 14.68 9.67
CA HIS A 262 12.64 13.38 9.68
C HIS A 262 12.95 12.57 10.94
N TRP A 263 14.24 12.50 11.34
CA TRP A 263 14.64 11.79 12.55
C TRP A 263 14.05 12.41 13.83
N LEU A 264 13.98 13.75 13.91
CA LEU A 264 13.43 14.44 15.08
C LEU A 264 11.90 14.32 15.15
N ALA A 265 11.21 14.38 14.02
CA ALA A 265 9.75 14.28 13.96
C ALA A 265 9.24 12.84 14.12
N CYS A 266 10.06 11.84 13.79
CA CYS A 266 9.66 10.43 13.81
C CYS A 266 9.46 9.94 15.25
N GLN A 267 8.24 9.51 15.58
CA GLN A 267 7.92 8.79 16.81
C GLN A 267 7.59 7.32 16.54
N HIS A 268 7.06 7.01 15.36
CA HIS A 268 6.75 5.66 14.94
C HIS A 268 7.45 5.37 13.60
N LEU A 269 8.41 4.46 13.61
CA LEU A 269 9.10 4.01 12.41
C LEU A 269 8.61 2.61 12.03
N ILE A 270 7.96 2.51 10.89
CA ILE A 270 7.47 1.26 10.33
C ILE A 270 8.49 0.78 9.30
N ILE A 271 8.89 -0.50 9.39
CA ILE A 271 9.83 -1.13 8.46
C ILE A 271 9.22 -2.41 7.92
N ASP A 272 8.83 -2.42 6.64
CA ASP A 272 8.35 -3.62 5.94
C ASP A 272 9.50 -4.34 5.22
N GLU A 273 9.31 -5.65 5.01
CA GLU A 273 10.26 -6.55 4.36
C GLU A 273 11.66 -6.51 5.00
N ILE A 274 11.71 -6.61 6.33
CA ILE A 274 12.95 -6.51 7.13
C ILE A 274 13.99 -7.57 6.77
N SER A 275 13.59 -8.71 6.19
CA SER A 275 14.50 -9.79 5.79
C SER A 275 15.59 -9.33 4.83
N MET A 276 15.33 -8.32 4.03
CA MET A 276 16.26 -7.76 3.05
C MET A 276 17.15 -6.63 3.62
N VAL A 277 17.03 -6.30 4.89
CA VAL A 277 17.84 -5.27 5.56
C VAL A 277 19.02 -5.93 6.27
N ASP A 278 20.23 -5.44 6.00
CA ASP A 278 21.46 -5.93 6.62
C ASP A 278 21.54 -5.54 8.10
N GLY A 279 21.99 -6.46 8.96
CA GLY A 279 22.09 -6.24 10.41
C GLY A 279 23.10 -5.17 10.81
N LYS A 280 24.20 -5.00 10.05
CA LYS A 280 25.17 -3.92 10.29
C LYS A 280 24.56 -2.56 9.96
N PHE A 281 23.72 -2.52 8.92
CA PHE A 281 22.96 -1.30 8.59
C PHE A 281 21.94 -0.96 9.68
N PHE A 282 21.24 -1.96 10.24
CA PHE A 282 20.33 -1.77 11.36
C PHE A 282 21.03 -1.22 12.60
N ASP A 283 22.21 -1.75 12.97
CA ASP A 283 23.04 -1.23 14.06
C ASP A 283 23.43 0.24 13.84
N LYS A 284 23.76 0.62 12.59
CA LYS A 284 24.06 2.02 12.24
C LYS A 284 22.85 2.93 12.36
N LEU A 285 21.68 2.46 11.91
CA LEU A 285 20.44 3.25 12.05
C LEU A 285 20.12 3.54 13.52
N GLU A 286 20.31 2.56 14.38
CA GLU A 286 20.11 2.71 15.83
C GLU A 286 21.05 3.76 16.42
N ALA A 287 22.35 3.68 16.10
CA ALA A 287 23.35 4.63 16.58
C ALA A 287 23.08 6.05 16.03
N VAL A 288 22.74 6.19 14.76
CA VAL A 288 22.37 7.48 14.14
C VAL A 288 21.12 8.06 14.81
N ALA A 289 20.10 7.25 15.07
CA ALA A 289 18.89 7.70 15.76
C ALA A 289 19.20 8.31 17.15
N ARG A 290 20.02 7.64 17.96
CA ARG A 290 20.44 8.15 19.26
C ARG A 290 21.23 9.46 19.13
N ALA A 291 22.20 9.52 18.24
CA ALA A 291 23.03 10.69 18.03
C ALA A 291 22.23 11.91 17.57
N VAL A 292 21.41 11.79 16.53
CA VAL A 292 20.64 12.90 15.96
C VAL A 292 19.56 13.39 16.91
N ARG A 293 18.92 12.49 17.65
CA ARG A 293 17.86 12.82 18.61
C ARG A 293 18.41 13.24 19.99
N LYS A 294 19.71 13.04 20.21
CA LYS A 294 20.39 13.28 21.50
C LYS A 294 19.70 12.56 22.66
N ARG A 295 19.31 11.31 22.44
CA ARG A 295 18.65 10.43 23.42
C ARG A 295 19.32 9.07 23.41
N ASP A 296 19.73 8.60 24.59
CA ASP A 296 20.46 7.32 24.72
C ASP A 296 19.53 6.09 24.83
N GLU A 297 18.23 6.30 24.69
CA GLU A 297 17.24 5.23 24.61
C GLU A 297 17.41 4.44 23.30
N PRO A 298 17.04 3.14 23.27
CA PRO A 298 17.06 2.36 22.05
C PRO A 298 16.38 3.08 20.88
N PHE A 299 17.07 3.16 19.75
CA PHE A 299 16.65 3.90 18.57
C PHE A 299 16.28 5.38 18.82
N GLY A 300 16.90 6.01 19.84
CA GLY A 300 16.59 7.40 20.23
C GLY A 300 15.15 7.61 20.70
N GLY A 301 14.52 6.58 21.29
CA GLY A 301 13.14 6.60 21.78
C GLY A 301 12.07 6.54 20.68
N ILE A 302 12.41 6.09 19.46
CA ILE A 302 11.44 5.84 18.39
C ILE A 302 10.82 4.47 18.61
N GLN A 303 9.49 4.37 18.57
CA GLN A 303 8.79 3.09 18.51
C GLN A 303 9.02 2.42 17.16
N LEU A 304 9.53 1.19 17.15
CA LEU A 304 9.74 0.38 15.95
C LEU A 304 8.57 -0.56 15.71
N ILE A 305 8.07 -0.58 14.48
CA ILE A 305 7.03 -1.51 14.02
C ILE A 305 7.59 -2.24 12.82
N ILE A 306 8.17 -3.40 13.07
CA ILE A 306 8.94 -4.16 12.08
C ILE A 306 8.12 -5.33 11.57
N CYS A 307 8.10 -5.51 10.26
CA CYS A 307 7.36 -6.56 9.57
C CYS A 307 8.25 -7.29 8.56
N GLY A 308 8.09 -8.61 8.47
CA GLY A 308 8.74 -9.41 7.43
C GLY A 308 8.82 -10.89 7.76
N ASP A 309 9.46 -11.65 6.88
CA ASP A 309 9.69 -13.08 7.04
C ASP A 309 11.14 -13.40 6.66
N PHE A 310 11.98 -13.70 7.64
CA PHE A 310 13.40 -13.98 7.42
C PHE A 310 13.66 -15.26 6.60
N LEU A 311 12.66 -16.14 6.46
CA LEU A 311 12.73 -17.31 5.57
C LEU A 311 12.41 -16.98 4.09
N GLN A 312 12.12 -15.71 3.79
CA GLN A 312 12.08 -15.19 2.42
C GLN A 312 13.47 -14.70 1.99
N LEU A 313 13.53 -13.72 1.07
CA LEU A 313 14.82 -13.26 0.54
C LEU A 313 15.69 -12.60 1.61
N PRO A 314 16.98 -12.96 1.69
CA PRO A 314 17.94 -12.35 2.60
C PRO A 314 18.40 -10.97 2.12
N PRO A 315 19.22 -10.25 2.91
CA PRO A 315 19.90 -9.05 2.44
C PRO A 315 20.80 -9.35 1.24
N VAL A 316 20.81 -8.41 0.27
CA VAL A 316 21.68 -8.54 -0.90
C VAL A 316 23.13 -8.21 -0.50
N CYS A 317 23.99 -9.20 -0.44
CA CYS A 317 25.41 -9.08 -0.12
C CYS A 317 26.28 -9.30 -1.36
N LYS A 318 27.49 -8.72 -1.37
CA LYS A 318 28.50 -9.07 -2.38
C LYS A 318 29.05 -10.46 -2.10
N ALA A 319 29.55 -11.13 -3.12
CA ALA A 319 30.03 -12.52 -3.05
C ALA A 319 31.05 -12.83 -1.89
N ASN A 320 31.74 -11.82 -1.37
CA ASN A 320 32.72 -11.94 -0.30
C ASN A 320 32.25 -11.31 1.03
N GLU A 321 31.00 -10.89 1.16
CA GLU A 321 30.46 -10.33 2.40
C GLU A 321 29.56 -11.39 3.07
N GLU A 322 29.78 -11.67 4.35
CA GLU A 322 28.89 -12.53 5.14
C GLU A 322 27.55 -11.85 5.35
N THR A 323 26.48 -12.55 5.03
CA THR A 323 25.10 -12.09 5.24
C THR A 323 24.82 -12.00 6.73
N LYS A 324 24.43 -10.81 7.21
CA LYS A 324 24.01 -10.59 8.59
C LYS A 324 22.55 -10.14 8.63
N PHE A 325 21.67 -10.97 9.15
CA PHE A 325 20.27 -10.63 9.32
C PHE A 325 20.05 -9.59 10.45
N CYS A 326 18.96 -8.82 10.40
CA CYS A 326 18.66 -7.84 11.42
C CYS A 326 18.52 -8.42 12.84
N PHE A 327 17.99 -9.64 12.99
CA PHE A 327 17.90 -10.29 14.31
C PHE A 327 19.28 -10.64 14.91
N GLN A 328 20.32 -10.67 14.11
CA GLN A 328 21.72 -10.84 14.54
C GLN A 328 22.41 -9.51 14.87
N ALA A 329 21.75 -8.37 14.61
CA ALA A 329 22.29 -7.07 14.97
C ALA A 329 22.44 -6.95 16.49
N LYS A 330 23.50 -6.28 16.95
CA LYS A 330 23.76 -6.07 18.37
C LYS A 330 22.64 -5.28 19.05
N SER A 331 22.00 -4.40 18.29
CA SER A 331 20.90 -3.54 18.77
C SER A 331 19.54 -4.20 18.73
N TRP A 332 19.34 -5.33 18.02
CA TRP A 332 18.01 -5.93 17.83
C TRP A 332 17.29 -6.22 19.15
N ARG A 333 17.95 -6.96 20.05
CA ARG A 333 17.33 -7.39 21.32
C ARG A 333 16.92 -6.23 22.23
N LYS A 334 17.70 -5.13 22.24
CA LYS A 334 17.37 -3.94 23.05
C LYS A 334 16.26 -3.08 22.42
N CYS A 335 16.07 -3.19 21.10
CA CYS A 335 15.09 -2.37 20.37
C CYS A 335 13.72 -3.03 20.26
N ILE A 336 13.63 -4.37 20.27
CA ILE A 336 12.38 -5.10 20.04
C ILE A 336 11.88 -5.71 21.34
N HIS A 337 10.71 -5.23 21.80
CA HIS A 337 10.09 -5.67 23.06
C HIS A 337 9.23 -6.92 22.87
N ILE A 338 8.54 -7.03 21.74
CA ILE A 338 7.58 -8.10 21.47
C ILE A 338 7.81 -8.68 20.09
N ASN A 339 7.84 -10.01 20.02
CA ASN A 339 7.84 -10.75 18.77
C ASN A 339 6.51 -11.49 18.62
N MET A 340 5.88 -11.41 17.43
CA MET A 340 4.57 -12.03 17.16
C MET A 340 4.60 -12.76 15.81
N GLU A 341 4.04 -13.98 15.75
CA GLU A 341 3.92 -14.75 14.51
C GLU A 341 2.45 -14.83 14.08
N LEU A 342 2.17 -14.50 12.81
CA LEU A 342 0.88 -14.72 12.17
C LEU A 342 0.90 -16.10 11.52
N THR A 343 -0.01 -16.97 11.92
CA THR A 343 -0.06 -18.36 11.48
C THR A 343 -1.14 -18.62 10.43
N GLU A 344 -2.23 -17.84 10.43
CA GLU A 344 -3.36 -18.01 9.51
C GLU A 344 -3.02 -17.59 8.08
N VAL A 345 -2.89 -18.56 7.18
CA VAL A 345 -2.67 -18.29 5.74
C VAL A 345 -3.99 -17.95 5.06
N ARG A 346 -4.04 -16.80 4.38
CA ARG A 346 -5.24 -16.26 3.71
C ARG A 346 -5.14 -16.21 2.17
N ARG A 347 -3.92 -16.28 1.63
CA ARG A 347 -3.71 -16.23 0.18
C ARG A 347 -4.11 -17.52 -0.50
N GLN A 348 -3.70 -18.64 0.08
CA GLN A 348 -3.99 -19.98 -0.41
C GLN A 348 -5.08 -20.61 0.45
N THR A 349 -6.06 -21.24 -0.20
CA THR A 349 -7.17 -21.94 0.46
C THR A 349 -6.99 -23.47 0.46
N ASP A 350 -6.14 -23.98 -0.43
CA ASP A 350 -5.80 -25.40 -0.53
C ASP A 350 -4.79 -25.79 0.56
N LYS A 351 -5.23 -26.64 1.47
CA LYS A 351 -4.43 -27.13 2.61
C LYS A 351 -3.19 -27.89 2.17
N THR A 352 -3.29 -28.69 1.10
CA THR A 352 -2.17 -29.44 0.55
C THR A 352 -1.08 -28.49 0.05
N PHE A 353 -1.47 -27.46 -0.70
CA PHE A 353 -0.52 -26.45 -1.17
C PHE A 353 0.08 -25.62 -0.04
N VAL A 354 -0.69 -25.29 0.98
CA VAL A 354 -0.18 -24.61 2.19
C VAL A 354 0.85 -25.48 2.91
N SER A 355 0.58 -26.78 3.09
CA SER A 355 1.53 -27.72 3.70
C SER A 355 2.82 -27.83 2.90
N LEU A 356 2.72 -27.96 1.57
CA LEU A 356 3.85 -27.99 0.65
C LEU A 356 4.70 -26.71 0.78
N LEU A 357 4.09 -25.54 0.75
CA LEU A 357 4.78 -24.27 0.91
C LEU A 357 5.43 -24.14 2.29
N SER A 358 4.82 -24.71 3.34
CA SER A 358 5.39 -24.71 4.69
C SER A 358 6.64 -25.57 4.78
N ALA A 359 6.66 -26.74 4.13
CA ALA A 359 7.86 -27.58 4.04
C ALA A 359 8.99 -26.86 3.29
N ILE A 360 8.69 -26.28 2.13
CA ILE A 360 9.67 -25.53 1.32
C ILE A 360 10.21 -24.32 2.08
N ARG A 361 9.36 -23.60 2.83
CA ARG A 361 9.77 -22.46 3.67
C ARG A 361 10.85 -22.86 4.67
N LEU A 362 10.75 -24.05 5.23
CA LEU A 362 11.72 -24.59 6.19
C LEU A 362 12.94 -25.28 5.54
N GLY A 363 13.06 -25.22 4.22
CA GLY A 363 14.14 -25.89 3.50
C GLY A 363 13.96 -27.42 3.40
N ARG A 364 12.75 -27.93 3.69
CA ARG A 364 12.46 -29.37 3.64
C ARG A 364 11.90 -29.72 2.26
N CYS A 365 12.62 -30.55 1.54
CA CYS A 365 12.21 -31.06 0.23
C CYS A 365 12.21 -32.60 0.25
N THR A 366 11.07 -33.17 0.65
CA THR A 366 10.84 -34.60 0.63
C THR A 366 10.57 -35.08 -0.79
N GLU A 367 10.65 -36.40 -1.04
CA GLU A 367 10.27 -36.99 -2.32
C GLU A 367 8.83 -36.65 -2.72
N GLU A 368 7.93 -36.59 -1.74
CA GLU A 368 6.54 -36.20 -1.98
C GLU A 368 6.41 -34.75 -2.46
N VAL A 369 7.12 -33.80 -1.81
CA VAL A 369 7.19 -32.40 -2.25
C VAL A 369 7.74 -32.30 -3.67
N THR A 370 8.82 -33.02 -3.95
CA THR A 370 9.43 -33.08 -5.28
C THR A 370 8.45 -33.59 -6.32
N ARG A 371 7.78 -34.71 -6.03
CA ARG A 371 6.80 -35.34 -6.93
C ARG A 371 5.64 -34.40 -7.23
N GLN A 372 5.07 -33.75 -6.20
CA GLN A 372 3.96 -32.80 -6.37
C GLN A 372 4.37 -31.59 -7.21
N LEU A 373 5.58 -31.03 -7.01
CA LEU A 373 6.05 -29.92 -7.82
C LEU A 373 6.30 -30.33 -9.27
N MET A 374 6.92 -31.48 -9.52
CA MET A 374 7.19 -31.97 -10.87
C MET A 374 5.90 -32.28 -11.63
N GLN A 375 4.85 -32.76 -10.97
CA GLN A 375 3.53 -32.97 -11.58
C GLN A 375 2.95 -31.68 -12.14
N THR A 376 3.28 -30.51 -11.58
CA THR A 376 2.78 -29.22 -12.08
C THR A 376 3.34 -28.83 -13.46
N ALA A 377 4.41 -29.48 -13.93
CA ALA A 377 5.01 -29.20 -15.25
C ALA A 377 4.01 -29.37 -16.41
N THR A 378 3.00 -30.22 -16.24
CA THR A 378 1.94 -30.49 -17.23
C THR A 378 0.75 -29.54 -17.13
N HIS A 379 0.70 -28.66 -16.11
CA HIS A 379 -0.41 -27.74 -15.93
C HIS A 379 -0.49 -26.74 -17.09
N ARG A 380 -1.71 -26.33 -17.41
CA ARG A 380 -1.95 -25.31 -18.44
C ARG A 380 -1.32 -23.98 -18.00
N SER A 381 -0.59 -23.36 -18.92
CA SER A 381 0.09 -22.08 -18.68
C SER A 381 -0.68 -20.89 -19.26
N GLU A 382 -1.92 -21.10 -19.73
CA GLU A 382 -2.72 -20.08 -20.40
C GLU A 382 -4.18 -20.14 -19.95
N ARG A 383 -4.79 -18.96 -19.78
CA ARG A 383 -6.22 -18.79 -19.58
C ARG A 383 -6.69 -17.54 -20.30
N ASP A 384 -7.76 -17.65 -21.09
CA ASP A 384 -8.40 -16.53 -21.80
C ASP A 384 -7.42 -15.70 -22.68
N GLY A 385 -6.41 -16.36 -23.28
CA GLY A 385 -5.36 -15.72 -24.10
C GLY A 385 -4.28 -15.03 -23.28
N ILE A 386 -4.24 -15.23 -21.94
CA ILE A 386 -3.22 -14.68 -21.07
C ILE A 386 -2.33 -15.82 -20.55
N LEU A 387 -1.05 -15.77 -20.92
CA LEU A 387 -0.06 -16.75 -20.50
C LEU A 387 0.29 -16.61 -19.02
N ALA A 388 0.74 -17.71 -18.41
CA ALA A 388 1.35 -17.65 -17.08
C ALA A 388 2.55 -16.68 -17.07
N THR A 389 2.68 -15.92 -15.97
CA THR A 389 3.86 -15.06 -15.80
C THR A 389 5.06 -15.91 -15.39
N ARG A 390 6.15 -15.80 -16.15
CA ARG A 390 7.40 -16.49 -15.84
C ARG A 390 8.17 -15.75 -14.74
N LEU A 391 8.49 -16.44 -13.66
CA LEU A 391 9.36 -15.92 -12.61
C LEU A 391 10.81 -16.33 -12.91
N CYS A 392 11.67 -15.31 -13.09
CA CYS A 392 13.08 -15.49 -13.40
C CYS A 392 13.95 -15.16 -12.20
N THR A 393 15.03 -15.88 -12.03
CA THR A 393 16.04 -15.65 -11.00
C THR A 393 16.87 -14.40 -11.29
N HIS A 394 17.14 -14.11 -12.55
CA HIS A 394 17.98 -12.99 -13.01
C HIS A 394 17.16 -11.92 -13.76
N LYS A 395 17.59 -10.66 -13.63
CA LYS A 395 16.92 -9.52 -14.24
C LYS A 395 17.03 -9.54 -15.77
N ASP A 396 18.19 -9.93 -16.28
CA ASP A 396 18.45 -9.95 -17.73
C ASP A 396 17.53 -10.95 -18.45
N ASP A 397 17.26 -12.11 -17.83
CA ASP A 397 16.31 -13.09 -18.38
C ASP A 397 14.88 -12.51 -18.50
N VAL A 398 14.50 -11.59 -17.59
CA VAL A 398 13.21 -10.91 -17.63
C VAL A 398 13.15 -9.94 -18.80
N GLU A 399 14.17 -9.10 -18.97
CA GLU A 399 14.24 -8.10 -20.03
C GLU A 399 14.22 -8.78 -21.41
N VAL A 400 15.12 -9.72 -21.63
CA VAL A 400 15.19 -10.51 -22.88
C VAL A 400 13.85 -11.22 -23.18
N THR A 401 13.22 -11.84 -22.18
CA THR A 401 11.94 -12.53 -22.39
C THR A 401 10.83 -11.56 -22.78
N ASN A 402 10.70 -10.44 -22.08
CA ASN A 402 9.65 -9.46 -22.34
C ASN A 402 9.84 -8.76 -23.68
N GLU A 403 11.06 -8.34 -24.00
CA GLU A 403 11.41 -7.70 -25.29
C GLU A 403 11.17 -8.64 -26.47
N ARG A 404 11.67 -9.88 -26.39
CA ARG A 404 11.47 -10.89 -27.42
C ARG A 404 9.98 -11.16 -27.68
N ARG A 405 9.17 -11.28 -26.61
CA ARG A 405 7.73 -11.49 -26.72
C ARG A 405 7.03 -10.27 -27.33
N LEU A 406 7.42 -9.06 -26.97
CA LEU A 406 6.85 -7.84 -27.54
C LEU A 406 7.21 -7.70 -29.03
N GLN A 407 8.45 -8.01 -29.41
CA GLN A 407 8.90 -7.98 -30.81
C GLN A 407 8.14 -8.99 -31.67
N GLN A 408 7.83 -10.17 -31.15
CA GLN A 408 7.08 -11.23 -31.85
C GLN A 408 5.61 -10.87 -32.14
N LEU A 409 5.06 -9.88 -31.44
CA LEU A 409 3.70 -9.43 -31.71
C LEU A 409 3.66 -8.59 -32.99
N PRO A 410 2.65 -8.79 -33.84
CA PRO A 410 2.42 -7.97 -35.03
C PRO A 410 1.97 -6.55 -34.66
N GLY A 411 2.08 -5.61 -35.59
CA GLY A 411 1.58 -4.25 -35.44
C GLY A 411 2.59 -3.25 -34.88
N GLU A 412 2.14 -2.00 -34.82
CA GLU A 412 2.96 -0.86 -34.40
C GLU A 412 3.17 -0.82 -32.88
N VAL A 413 4.32 -0.26 -32.45
CA VAL A 413 4.65 -0.03 -31.04
C VAL A 413 4.07 1.30 -30.62
N HIS A 414 3.24 1.30 -29.59
CA HIS A 414 2.80 2.51 -28.90
C HIS A 414 3.73 2.79 -27.73
N VAL A 415 4.33 3.98 -27.73
CA VAL A 415 5.32 4.42 -26.74
C VAL A 415 4.70 5.46 -25.82
N PHE A 416 4.82 5.24 -24.50
CA PHE A 416 4.33 6.14 -23.47
C PHE A 416 5.49 6.62 -22.62
N GLU A 417 5.80 7.90 -22.71
CA GLU A 417 6.83 8.54 -21.91
C GLU A 417 6.24 9.08 -20.61
N ALA A 418 6.98 8.92 -19.52
CA ALA A 418 6.59 9.43 -18.23
C ALA A 418 6.73 10.95 -18.16
N LEU A 419 5.86 11.58 -17.36
CA LEU A 419 6.00 12.96 -16.96
C LEU A 419 6.57 12.99 -15.53
N ASP A 420 7.87 13.28 -15.44
CA ASP A 420 8.57 13.40 -14.16
C ASP A 420 8.60 14.85 -13.69
N SER A 421 8.45 15.06 -12.36
CA SER A 421 8.43 16.41 -11.78
C SER A 421 9.79 17.11 -11.83
N ASP A 422 10.88 16.34 -11.93
CA ASP A 422 12.25 16.85 -11.96
C ASP A 422 13.11 15.99 -12.91
N PRO A 423 13.50 16.52 -14.07
CA PRO A 423 14.34 15.82 -15.03
C PRO A 423 15.76 15.50 -14.52
N MET A 424 16.27 16.25 -13.54
CA MET A 424 17.60 16.01 -12.98
C MET A 424 17.63 14.83 -12.00
N LEU A 425 16.47 14.48 -11.43
CA LEU A 425 16.32 13.42 -10.42
C LEU A 425 15.68 12.14 -10.97
N VAL A 426 15.64 11.96 -12.29
CA VAL A 426 15.04 10.78 -12.96
C VAL A 426 15.62 9.46 -12.42
N LYS A 427 16.94 9.37 -12.22
CA LYS A 427 17.56 8.16 -11.64
C LYS A 427 17.04 7.81 -10.25
N LEU A 428 16.72 8.82 -9.44
CA LEU A 428 16.14 8.61 -8.11
C LEU A 428 14.67 8.16 -8.21
N ILE A 429 13.95 8.74 -9.18
CA ILE A 429 12.56 8.36 -9.47
C ILE A 429 12.53 6.91 -9.98
N ASP A 430 13.41 6.53 -10.92
CA ASP A 430 13.51 5.16 -11.46
C ASP A 430 13.82 4.11 -10.36
N ALA A 431 14.65 4.47 -9.40
CA ALA A 431 14.99 3.57 -8.29
C ALA A 431 13.80 3.29 -7.34
N GLN A 432 12.83 4.18 -7.26
CA GLN A 432 11.72 4.09 -6.30
C GLN A 432 10.34 3.87 -6.97
N CYS A 433 10.16 4.31 -8.22
CA CYS A 433 8.91 4.14 -8.94
C CYS A 433 8.75 2.69 -9.44
N PRO A 434 7.57 2.07 -9.26
CA PRO A 434 7.34 0.72 -9.75
C PRO A 434 7.31 0.61 -11.29
N VAL A 435 7.11 1.71 -12.01
CA VAL A 435 7.08 1.75 -13.48
C VAL A 435 8.23 2.59 -14.03
N GLY A 436 8.78 2.18 -15.17
CA GLY A 436 9.86 2.91 -15.85
C GLY A 436 9.42 4.23 -16.47
N GLY A 437 10.39 5.05 -16.88
CA GLY A 437 10.14 6.31 -17.60
C GLY A 437 9.50 6.08 -18.96
N ARG A 438 9.77 4.95 -19.60
CA ARG A 438 9.26 4.58 -20.93
C ARG A 438 8.53 3.24 -20.86
N VAL A 439 7.33 3.18 -21.41
CA VAL A 439 6.50 1.97 -21.53
C VAL A 439 6.14 1.77 -22.99
N GLU A 440 6.50 0.60 -23.54
CA GLU A 440 6.20 0.19 -24.91
C GLU A 440 5.17 -0.91 -24.93
N LEU A 441 4.11 -0.74 -25.70
CA LEU A 441 3.01 -1.69 -25.82
C LEU A 441 2.64 -1.93 -27.27
N LYS A 442 2.19 -3.15 -27.56
CA LYS A 442 1.54 -3.51 -28.83
C LYS A 442 0.17 -4.14 -28.55
N LEU A 443 -0.66 -4.21 -29.56
CA LEU A 443 -1.88 -5.02 -29.51
C LEU A 443 -1.51 -6.46 -29.17
N GLY A 444 -2.21 -7.09 -28.22
CA GLY A 444 -1.89 -8.42 -27.73
C GLY A 444 -0.79 -8.48 -26.66
N ALA A 445 -0.18 -7.33 -26.28
CA ALA A 445 0.83 -7.31 -25.23
C ALA A 445 0.25 -7.75 -23.89
N GLN A 446 0.92 -8.70 -23.24
CA GLN A 446 0.56 -9.15 -21.90
C GLN A 446 1.13 -8.19 -20.88
N VAL A 447 0.24 -7.63 -20.05
CA VAL A 447 0.57 -6.59 -19.08
C VAL A 447 0.07 -6.93 -17.69
N MET A 448 0.64 -6.26 -16.71
CA MET A 448 0.20 -6.34 -15.31
C MET A 448 0.08 -4.93 -14.72
N LEU A 449 -0.90 -4.73 -13.84
CA LEU A 449 -1.04 -3.49 -13.09
C LEU A 449 0.11 -3.34 -12.09
N ALA A 450 0.67 -2.14 -12.04
CA ALA A 450 1.67 -1.73 -11.05
C ALA A 450 1.08 -0.91 -9.89
N LYS A 451 -0.25 -0.72 -9.88
CA LYS A 451 -1.00 0.06 -8.89
C LYS A 451 -2.42 -0.50 -8.73
N ASN A 452 -3.01 -0.34 -7.54
CA ASN A 452 -4.42 -0.65 -7.34
C ASN A 452 -5.26 0.46 -7.96
N LEU A 453 -6.10 0.12 -8.93
CA LEU A 453 -7.04 1.05 -9.56
C LEU A 453 -8.44 0.92 -8.96
N ASP A 454 -8.98 -0.31 -8.91
CA ASP A 454 -10.26 -0.62 -8.29
C ASP A 454 -10.22 -2.00 -7.65
N VAL A 455 -10.15 -2.01 -6.32
CA VAL A 455 -10.07 -3.26 -5.54
C VAL A 455 -11.37 -4.06 -5.62
N SER A 456 -12.52 -3.38 -5.77
CA SER A 456 -13.84 -4.03 -5.83
C SER A 456 -14.02 -4.83 -7.12
N GLN A 457 -13.40 -4.39 -8.20
CA GLN A 457 -13.44 -5.06 -9.51
C GLN A 457 -12.24 -6.00 -9.74
N GLY A 458 -11.36 -6.16 -8.76
CA GLY A 458 -10.17 -7.00 -8.89
C GLY A 458 -9.01 -6.34 -9.65
N LEU A 459 -9.09 -5.04 -9.95
CA LEU A 459 -8.02 -4.27 -10.59
C LEU A 459 -6.98 -3.83 -9.55
N VAL A 460 -6.22 -4.81 -9.09
CA VAL A 460 -5.21 -4.64 -8.04
C VAL A 460 -3.80 -4.76 -8.62
N ASN A 461 -2.82 -4.29 -7.88
CA ASN A 461 -1.41 -4.48 -8.24
C ASN A 461 -1.09 -5.97 -8.42
N GLY A 462 -0.49 -6.33 -9.57
CA GLY A 462 -0.29 -7.70 -10.00
C GLY A 462 -1.45 -8.29 -10.83
N ALA A 463 -2.57 -7.59 -10.99
CA ALA A 463 -3.64 -8.03 -11.87
C ALA A 463 -3.16 -8.04 -13.33
N ARG A 464 -3.30 -9.19 -13.98
CA ARG A 464 -2.82 -9.42 -15.35
C ARG A 464 -3.90 -9.22 -16.36
N GLY A 465 -3.50 -8.75 -17.54
CA GLY A 465 -4.39 -8.55 -18.67
C GLY A 465 -3.65 -8.56 -19.99
N VAL A 466 -4.39 -8.43 -21.06
CA VAL A 466 -3.88 -8.29 -22.42
C VAL A 466 -4.40 -7.01 -23.06
N VAL A 467 -3.56 -6.31 -23.78
CA VAL A 467 -3.93 -5.11 -24.55
C VAL A 467 -4.80 -5.54 -25.73
N VAL A 468 -6.06 -5.09 -25.73
CA VAL A 468 -7.06 -5.45 -26.75
C VAL A 468 -7.35 -4.31 -27.73
N GLY A 469 -6.75 -3.15 -27.54
CA GLY A 469 -6.88 -2.00 -28.42
C GLY A 469 -6.24 -0.76 -27.85
N PHE A 470 -6.18 0.28 -28.68
CA PHE A 470 -5.79 1.64 -28.29
C PHE A 470 -6.90 2.61 -28.71
N GLU A 471 -7.19 3.61 -27.91
CA GLU A 471 -8.25 4.56 -28.17
C GLU A 471 -7.72 5.79 -28.92
N SER A 472 -8.30 6.06 -30.10
CA SER A 472 -7.83 7.10 -31.00
C SER A 472 -8.03 8.53 -30.44
N GLU A 473 -9.09 8.73 -29.63
CA GLU A 473 -9.47 10.07 -29.13
C GLU A 473 -8.68 10.54 -27.89
N GLN A 474 -8.07 9.61 -27.14
CA GLN A 474 -7.36 9.92 -25.89
C GLN A 474 -5.87 9.54 -25.98
N LYS A 475 -5.12 10.18 -26.89
CA LYS A 475 -3.66 9.97 -27.03
C LYS A 475 -3.24 8.51 -27.19
N GLY A 476 -4.10 7.66 -27.77
CA GLY A 476 -3.78 6.26 -27.99
C GLY A 476 -3.70 5.41 -26.71
N LEU A 477 -4.42 5.77 -25.64
CA LEU A 477 -4.38 5.03 -24.38
C LEU A 477 -4.79 3.57 -24.55
N PRO A 478 -4.12 2.61 -23.85
CA PRO A 478 -4.38 1.19 -24.02
C PRO A 478 -5.68 0.76 -23.32
N LYS A 479 -6.48 -0.03 -24.04
CA LYS A 479 -7.62 -0.77 -23.51
C LYS A 479 -7.15 -2.18 -23.16
N VAL A 480 -7.27 -2.54 -21.88
CA VAL A 480 -6.75 -3.81 -21.35
C VAL A 480 -7.90 -4.68 -20.86
N ARG A 481 -7.95 -5.93 -21.30
CA ARG A 481 -8.83 -6.96 -20.78
C ARG A 481 -8.09 -7.76 -19.72
N PHE A 482 -8.57 -7.71 -18.49
CA PHE A 482 -7.97 -8.38 -17.35
C PHE A 482 -8.55 -9.78 -17.10
N LEU A 483 -7.78 -10.64 -16.42
CA LEU A 483 -8.22 -11.99 -16.03
C LEU A 483 -9.46 -12.00 -15.12
N CYS A 484 -9.74 -10.91 -14.41
CA CYS A 484 -10.97 -10.75 -13.63
C CYS A 484 -12.23 -10.52 -14.51
N GLY A 485 -12.11 -10.54 -15.85
CA GLY A 485 -13.19 -10.31 -16.81
C GLY A 485 -13.46 -8.84 -17.14
N VAL A 486 -12.83 -7.91 -16.43
CA VAL A 486 -13.01 -6.46 -16.66
C VAL A 486 -12.15 -6.02 -17.84
N THR A 487 -12.75 -5.27 -18.76
CA THR A 487 -12.02 -4.55 -19.81
C THR A 487 -12.08 -3.05 -19.52
N GLN A 488 -10.91 -2.42 -19.38
CA GLN A 488 -10.82 -1.01 -18.99
C GLN A 488 -9.77 -0.26 -19.80
N LEU A 489 -10.09 1.00 -20.09
CA LEU A 489 -9.12 1.98 -20.61
C LEU A 489 -8.20 2.40 -19.48
N ILE A 490 -6.89 2.22 -19.68
CA ILE A 490 -5.90 2.51 -18.66
C ILE A 490 -5.34 3.91 -18.88
N LYS A 491 -5.55 4.75 -17.88
CA LYS A 491 -5.07 6.14 -17.86
C LYS A 491 -3.73 6.25 -17.14
N MET A 492 -3.03 7.33 -17.42
CA MET A 492 -1.81 7.68 -16.68
C MET A 492 -2.12 7.90 -15.20
N GLU A 493 -1.31 7.30 -14.34
CA GLU A 493 -1.41 7.40 -12.88
C GLU A 493 -0.20 8.15 -12.31
N LYS A 494 -0.43 8.88 -11.22
CA LYS A 494 0.61 9.63 -10.54
C LYS A 494 1.16 8.86 -9.35
N TRP A 495 2.47 8.69 -9.29
CA TRP A 495 3.22 8.26 -8.10
C TRP A 495 3.88 9.46 -7.47
N VAL A 496 3.74 9.58 -6.16
CA VAL A 496 4.46 10.58 -5.37
C VAL A 496 5.56 9.85 -4.61
N ILE A 497 6.77 10.31 -4.76
CA ILE A 497 7.98 9.74 -4.18
C ILE A 497 8.57 10.79 -3.25
N LYS A 498 8.84 10.42 -2.01
CA LYS A 498 9.53 11.29 -1.07
C LYS A 498 11.03 11.19 -1.33
N GLY A 499 11.60 12.25 -1.87
CA GLY A 499 13.03 12.38 -2.09
C GLY A 499 13.79 12.76 -0.82
N PRO A 500 15.13 12.84 -0.91
CA PRO A 500 15.96 13.40 0.16
C PRO A 500 15.52 14.83 0.49
N SER A 501 15.65 15.21 1.76
CA SER A 501 15.31 16.56 2.22
C SER A 501 13.82 16.95 2.15
N GLY A 502 12.91 15.94 2.09
CA GLY A 502 11.47 16.20 2.09
C GLY A 502 10.90 16.70 0.76
N VAL A 503 11.69 16.73 -0.30
CA VAL A 503 11.21 17.08 -1.65
C VAL A 503 10.25 16.01 -2.14
N HIS A 504 9.06 16.41 -2.58
CA HIS A 504 8.09 15.52 -3.20
C HIS A 504 8.37 15.42 -4.70
N LEU A 505 8.94 14.31 -5.11
CA LEU A 505 9.07 13.96 -6.53
C LEU A 505 7.82 13.23 -7.00
N SER A 506 7.50 13.34 -8.27
CA SER A 506 6.39 12.58 -8.82
C SER A 506 6.67 12.16 -10.25
N ARG A 507 6.15 10.96 -10.57
CA ARG A 507 6.07 10.43 -11.93
C ARG A 507 4.61 10.24 -12.30
N GLN A 508 4.23 10.67 -13.49
CA GLN A 508 2.96 10.31 -14.11
C GLN A 508 3.23 9.41 -15.31
N GLN A 509 2.71 8.17 -15.26
CA GLN A 509 2.94 7.14 -16.28
C GLN A 509 1.76 6.17 -16.30
N LEU A 510 1.66 5.34 -17.33
CA LEU A 510 0.74 4.19 -17.32
C LEU A 510 1.08 3.24 -16.16
N PRO A 511 0.09 2.81 -15.37
CA PRO A 511 0.30 1.83 -14.31
C PRO A 511 0.44 0.40 -14.86
N LEU A 512 1.18 0.22 -15.95
CA LEU A 512 1.33 -1.04 -16.67
C LEU A 512 2.81 -1.44 -16.80
N LYS A 513 3.06 -2.73 -16.76
CA LYS A 513 4.34 -3.37 -17.08
C LYS A 513 4.09 -4.55 -17.98
N LEU A 514 5.05 -4.88 -18.84
CA LEU A 514 5.04 -6.18 -19.52
C LEU A 514 5.07 -7.32 -18.48
N ALA A 515 4.30 -8.36 -18.72
CA ALA A 515 4.02 -9.40 -17.73
C ALA A 515 4.19 -10.82 -18.23
N TRP A 516 4.97 -11.04 -19.29
CA TRP A 516 5.39 -12.39 -19.67
C TRP A 516 6.44 -12.94 -18.71
N ALA A 517 7.36 -12.06 -18.24
CA ALA A 517 8.34 -12.41 -17.23
C ALA A 517 8.49 -11.30 -16.17
N ILE A 518 8.85 -11.70 -14.93
CA ILE A 518 9.20 -10.81 -13.82
C ILE A 518 10.26 -11.50 -12.95
N SER A 519 11.16 -10.74 -12.32
CA SER A 519 12.12 -11.34 -11.40
C SER A 519 11.47 -11.76 -10.08
N ILE A 520 11.97 -12.84 -9.46
CA ILE A 520 11.50 -13.34 -8.16
C ILE A 520 11.55 -12.23 -7.10
N HIS A 521 12.64 -11.45 -7.06
CA HIS A 521 12.78 -10.31 -6.14
C HIS A 521 11.66 -9.27 -6.28
N LYS A 522 11.32 -8.91 -7.53
CA LYS A 522 10.25 -7.94 -7.79
C LYS A 522 8.84 -8.51 -7.61
N SER A 523 8.70 -9.84 -7.53
CA SER A 523 7.42 -10.52 -7.28
C SER A 523 7.06 -10.59 -5.80
N GLN A 524 7.98 -10.24 -4.89
CA GLN A 524 7.74 -10.27 -3.45
C GLN A 524 6.52 -9.41 -3.07
N GLY A 525 5.68 -9.93 -2.20
CA GLY A 525 4.40 -9.30 -1.85
C GLY A 525 3.24 -9.50 -2.85
N MET A 526 3.51 -9.87 -4.12
CA MET A 526 2.47 -10.07 -5.14
C MET A 526 1.74 -11.42 -4.97
N SER A 527 0.55 -11.50 -5.57
CA SER A 527 -0.21 -12.75 -5.74
C SER A 527 -0.55 -12.91 -7.21
N LEU A 528 -0.20 -14.07 -7.78
CA LEU A 528 -0.35 -14.39 -9.20
C LEU A 528 -1.28 -15.60 -9.36
N ASP A 529 -2.22 -15.50 -10.29
CA ASP A 529 -3.18 -16.60 -10.55
C ASP A 529 -2.51 -17.76 -11.31
N TYR A 530 -1.64 -17.43 -12.28
CA TYR A 530 -0.91 -18.39 -13.11
C TYR A 530 0.56 -18.00 -13.15
N VAL A 531 1.44 -18.93 -12.77
CA VAL A 531 2.87 -18.72 -12.60
C VAL A 531 3.64 -19.86 -13.23
N GLU A 532 4.63 -19.52 -14.03
CA GLU A 532 5.62 -20.47 -14.57
C GLU A 532 6.98 -20.19 -13.91
N ILE A 533 7.64 -21.21 -13.39
CA ILE A 533 8.87 -21.06 -12.61
C ILE A 533 9.92 -22.07 -13.07
N SER A 534 11.15 -21.61 -13.30
CA SER A 534 12.35 -22.43 -13.38
C SER A 534 13.15 -22.30 -12.07
N LEU A 535 13.36 -23.41 -11.40
CA LEU A 535 14.07 -23.43 -10.10
C LEU A 535 15.48 -23.98 -10.18
N SER A 536 15.95 -24.41 -11.35
CA SER A 536 17.31 -24.95 -11.54
C SER A 536 18.42 -23.92 -11.29
N ARG A 537 18.15 -22.63 -11.49
CA ARG A 537 19.12 -21.53 -11.36
C ARG A 537 18.92 -20.70 -10.09
N VAL A 538 18.25 -21.26 -9.07
CA VAL A 538 18.09 -20.60 -7.76
C VAL A 538 19.45 -20.58 -7.05
N PHE A 539 19.84 -19.40 -6.56
CA PHE A 539 21.14 -19.18 -5.94
C PHE A 539 21.08 -18.73 -4.47
N GLU A 540 19.93 -18.19 -4.02
CA GLU A 540 19.76 -17.67 -2.66
C GLU A 540 18.82 -18.53 -1.81
N ASN A 541 19.07 -18.55 -0.49
CA ASN A 541 18.15 -19.14 0.49
C ASN A 541 16.78 -18.44 0.42
N GLY A 542 15.69 -19.20 0.54
CA GLY A 542 14.33 -18.67 0.49
C GLY A 542 13.83 -18.25 -0.90
N GLN A 543 14.68 -18.18 -1.94
CA GLN A 543 14.26 -17.72 -3.27
C GLN A 543 13.24 -18.66 -3.92
N ALA A 544 13.42 -19.99 -3.79
CA ALA A 544 12.44 -20.97 -4.25
C ALA A 544 11.10 -20.80 -3.52
N TYR A 545 11.12 -20.62 -2.21
CA TYR A 545 9.93 -20.38 -1.41
C TYR A 545 9.20 -19.10 -1.84
N VAL A 546 9.93 -17.99 -2.05
CA VAL A 546 9.32 -16.74 -2.52
C VAL A 546 8.65 -16.95 -3.87
N ALA A 547 9.31 -17.62 -4.82
CA ALA A 547 8.74 -17.85 -6.15
C ALA A 547 7.44 -18.68 -6.08
N LEU A 548 7.49 -19.85 -5.44
CA LEU A 548 6.35 -20.78 -5.34
C LEU A 548 5.17 -20.16 -4.57
N SER A 549 5.44 -19.40 -3.51
CA SER A 549 4.42 -18.74 -2.70
C SER A 549 3.70 -17.58 -3.41
N ARG A 550 4.13 -17.20 -4.63
CA ARG A 550 3.38 -16.21 -5.44
C ARG A 550 2.09 -16.78 -5.98
N ALA A 551 2.05 -18.08 -6.27
CA ALA A 551 0.86 -18.74 -6.77
C ALA A 551 -0.26 -18.76 -5.72
N ARG A 552 -1.50 -18.54 -6.18
CA ARG A 552 -2.71 -18.64 -5.34
C ARG A 552 -3.14 -20.09 -5.09
N SER A 553 -2.84 -20.96 -6.03
CA SER A 553 -3.22 -22.39 -5.99
C SER A 553 -2.18 -23.25 -6.68
N LEU A 554 -2.14 -24.52 -6.34
CA LEU A 554 -1.28 -25.50 -7.00
C LEU A 554 -1.66 -25.65 -8.50
N ALA A 555 -2.95 -25.56 -8.84
CA ALA A 555 -3.41 -25.61 -10.22
C ALA A 555 -2.93 -24.42 -11.09
N GLY A 556 -2.65 -23.28 -10.48
CA GLY A 556 -2.08 -22.11 -11.16
C GLY A 556 -0.56 -22.10 -11.24
N LEU A 557 0.10 -23.13 -10.69
CA LEU A 557 1.55 -23.25 -10.66
C LEU A 557 2.03 -24.21 -11.76
N ARG A 558 3.08 -23.81 -12.49
CA ARG A 558 3.80 -24.64 -13.43
C ARG A 558 5.29 -24.54 -13.14
N VAL A 559 5.90 -25.64 -12.69
CA VAL A 559 7.35 -25.73 -12.46
C VAL A 559 7.98 -26.44 -13.66
N LEU A 560 8.86 -25.74 -14.39
CA LEU A 560 9.48 -26.27 -15.60
C LEU A 560 10.61 -27.22 -15.30
N ASP A 561 11.49 -26.82 -14.39
CA ASP A 561 12.65 -27.58 -13.95
C ASP A 561 12.84 -27.37 -12.46
N PHE A 562 13.10 -28.44 -11.75
CA PHE A 562 13.21 -28.44 -10.31
C PHE A 562 14.40 -29.27 -9.86
N ASP A 563 15.30 -28.65 -9.13
CA ASP A 563 16.33 -29.32 -8.35
C ASP A 563 15.95 -29.23 -6.87
N PRO A 564 15.76 -30.35 -6.16
CA PRO A 564 15.49 -30.35 -4.72
C PRO A 564 16.50 -29.53 -3.91
N LYS A 565 17.77 -29.44 -4.36
CA LYS A 565 18.82 -28.61 -3.76
C LYS A 565 18.53 -27.11 -3.83
N ALA A 566 17.60 -26.66 -4.67
CA ALA A 566 17.15 -25.27 -4.72
C ALA A 566 16.30 -24.88 -3.50
N VAL A 567 15.74 -25.86 -2.78
CA VAL A 567 14.93 -25.63 -1.57
C VAL A 567 15.87 -25.55 -0.37
N ARG A 568 16.22 -24.32 -0.01
CA ARG A 568 17.17 -24.06 1.08
C ARG A 568 16.63 -23.01 2.02
N ALA A 569 16.85 -23.20 3.33
CA ALA A 569 16.61 -22.22 4.37
C ALA A 569 17.90 -22.01 5.17
N ASP A 570 18.11 -20.77 5.61
CA ASP A 570 19.30 -20.44 6.39
C ASP A 570 19.22 -21.04 7.80
N PRO A 571 20.26 -21.79 8.28
CA PRO A 571 20.25 -22.41 9.59
C PRO A 571 20.08 -21.42 10.76
N ALA A 572 20.70 -20.23 10.68
CA ALA A 572 20.57 -19.21 11.71
C ALA A 572 19.14 -18.66 11.80
N VAL A 573 18.49 -18.55 10.65
CA VAL A 573 17.06 -18.14 10.59
C VAL A 573 16.16 -19.21 11.19
N LEU A 574 16.39 -20.48 10.88
CA LEU A 574 15.65 -21.59 11.48
C LEU A 574 15.80 -21.62 13.00
N GLN A 575 17.02 -21.39 13.50
CA GLN A 575 17.29 -21.30 14.94
C GLN A 575 16.55 -20.11 15.57
N PHE A 576 16.56 -18.94 14.92
CA PHE A 576 15.83 -17.76 15.38
C PHE A 576 14.33 -18.04 15.54
N TYR A 577 13.69 -18.67 14.54
CA TYR A 577 12.26 -18.99 14.61
C TYR A 577 11.94 -20.06 15.68
N ARG A 578 12.82 -21.03 15.91
CA ARG A 578 12.69 -21.97 17.02
C ARG A 578 12.67 -21.24 18.37
N GLN A 579 13.63 -20.36 18.61
CA GLN A 579 13.69 -19.56 19.83
C GLN A 579 12.47 -18.65 20.00
N LEU A 580 12.00 -18.01 18.90
CA LEU A 580 10.83 -17.16 18.92
C LEU A 580 9.58 -17.89 19.39
N ARG A 581 9.36 -19.13 18.94
CA ARG A 581 8.22 -19.97 19.35
C ARG A 581 8.32 -20.47 20.78
N HIS A 582 9.49 -20.85 21.26
CA HIS A 582 9.68 -21.24 22.65
C HIS A 582 9.37 -20.13 23.65
N HIS A 583 9.53 -18.87 23.29
CA HIS A 583 9.21 -17.72 24.15
C HIS A 583 7.72 -17.32 24.11
N GLN A 584 6.93 -17.92 23.24
CA GLN A 584 5.50 -17.64 23.11
C GLN A 584 4.60 -18.63 23.85
N LEU A 585 5.11 -19.65 24.53
CA LEU A 585 4.37 -20.55 25.40
C LEU A 585 4.46 -20.05 26.86
N PRO A 586 3.37 -19.87 27.70
CA PRO A 586 2.03 -20.42 27.49
C PRO A 586 0.87 -19.43 27.66
N THR A 587 -0.12 -19.45 26.80
CA THR A 587 -1.51 -19.23 27.20
C THR A 587 -2.40 -20.26 26.48
N GLN A 588 -3.12 -21.00 27.27
CA GLN A 588 -3.98 -22.12 26.99
C GLN A 588 -4.81 -22.03 25.70
N GLY A 589 -4.85 -23.14 24.96
CA GLY A 589 -5.95 -23.50 24.08
C GLY A 589 -5.71 -23.42 22.59
N SER A 590 -4.88 -24.29 22.04
CA SER A 590 -5.20 -25.14 20.88
C SER A 590 -4.04 -26.10 20.62
N LEU A 591 -4.25 -27.33 21.01
CA LEU A 591 -3.42 -28.47 20.69
C LEU A 591 -3.55 -28.76 19.17
N HIS A 592 -2.52 -28.46 18.41
CA HIS A 592 -2.13 -29.27 17.27
C HIS A 592 -0.70 -29.70 17.51
N THR A 593 -0.60 -30.87 18.13
CA THR A 593 0.62 -31.62 18.35
C THR A 593 1.22 -32.04 17.02
N TYR A 594 2.30 -31.37 16.63
CA TYR A 594 3.33 -32.01 15.82
C TYR A 594 4.25 -32.73 16.80
N SER A 595 4.25 -34.05 16.78
CA SER A 595 5.01 -34.89 17.69
C SER A 595 6.52 -34.72 17.45
N ASP A 596 7.27 -34.54 18.55
CA ASP A 596 8.75 -34.54 18.59
C ASP A 596 9.43 -35.85 18.10
N ALA A 597 8.63 -36.83 17.66
CA ALA A 597 9.11 -38.11 17.15
C ALA A 597 9.81 -38.00 15.78
N ASP A 598 9.45 -37.00 14.95
CA ASP A 598 10.03 -36.85 13.60
C ASP A 598 11.36 -36.07 13.60
N GLU A 599 11.77 -35.46 14.72
CA GLU A 599 13.00 -34.66 14.77
C GLU A 599 14.27 -35.48 14.98
N LYS A 600 14.22 -36.72 15.43
CA LYS A 600 15.41 -37.53 15.78
C LYS A 600 15.96 -38.40 14.65
N GLU A 601 15.19 -38.69 13.61
CA GLU A 601 15.65 -39.60 12.54
C GLU A 601 16.42 -38.94 11.41
N ASN A 602 16.38 -37.62 11.22
CA ASN A 602 17.03 -36.95 10.09
C ASN A 602 18.42 -36.32 10.36
N TRP A 603 19.08 -36.65 11.49
CA TRP A 603 20.42 -36.13 11.81
C TRP A 603 21.55 -37.16 11.63
N LYS A 604 21.31 -38.32 11.02
CA LYS A 604 22.31 -39.37 10.79
C LYS A 604 22.73 -39.59 9.34
N CYS A 605 22.48 -38.70 8.44
CA CYS A 605 23.10 -38.77 7.10
C CYS A 605 23.68 -37.41 6.72
N ASN A 606 25.00 -37.34 6.80
CA ASN A 606 26.04 -36.39 6.35
C ASN A 606 26.17 -35.08 7.12
#